data_2849ec58a14dfb959f21ec143b2da2b7
#
_entry.id   2849ec58a14dfb959f21ec143b2da2b7
#
_cell.length_a   1.000
_cell.length_b   1.000
_cell.length_c   1.000
_cell.angle_alpha   90.00
_cell.angle_beta   90.00
_cell.angle_gamma   90.00
#
_symmetry.space_group_name_H-M   'P 1'
#
loop_
_entity.id
_entity.type
_entity.pdbx_description
1 polymer ?
#
loop_
_entity_poly.entity_id
_entity_poly.type
_entity_poly.pdbx_seq_one_letter_code
_entity_poly.pdbx_strand_id
1 'polypeptide(L)'
;AYTDRYIWTNDSTICPDRFVKGSFERNGAYRKNYFDCQPALNYGYGLPDPAHPWEQPVTAPGPTATRLELMHIIDYWMQMGCDGFRVDMAGSLVKNDPDLSGTTFLWHSIRTHFQELYPDGILLAEWSNPQKSLKVGFMMDFIIHFGKTGYRELMFNETGTYRRDTCFFDTRGTGSPDLYIRNLYDCLKAAGDSGHLCIPTGNHDFQRIRCGRRDTEEQVCAAIAFFLTQPGVPCVYYGDEIGMRYIDRLPNKEGSMLKSGNRAGSRTPMQWDATTGAGFSTAAPDKFYLPLDPSPDRPNVATEEQDPDSQLHFVRR
;
A
#
# COMPACT_ATOMS: atom_id res chain seq x y z
N ALA A 1 -27.67 -15.02 -1.89
CA ALA A 1 -26.89 -15.58 -2.99
C ALA A 1 -25.38 -15.46 -2.75
N TYR A 2 -24.93 -14.46 -1.95
CA TYR A 2 -23.50 -14.17 -1.73
C TYR A 2 -23.04 -14.36 -0.28
N THR A 3 -23.80 -15.07 0.56
CA THR A 3 -23.47 -15.26 1.98
C THR A 3 -22.10 -15.91 2.16
N ASP A 4 -21.79 -16.93 1.36
CA ASP A 4 -20.53 -17.70 1.44
C ASP A 4 -19.31 -16.95 0.85
N ARG A 5 -19.52 -15.75 0.29
CA ARG A 5 -18.42 -14.88 -0.18
C ARG A 5 -17.69 -14.14 0.96
N TYR A 6 -18.29 -14.15 2.15
CA TYR A 6 -17.72 -13.57 3.35
C TYR A 6 -17.61 -14.61 4.46
N ILE A 7 -16.78 -14.36 5.45
CA ILE A 7 -16.58 -15.26 6.58
C ILE A 7 -17.51 -14.81 7.71
N TRP A 8 -18.50 -15.65 8.03
CA TRP A 8 -19.51 -15.42 9.07
C TRP A 8 -19.60 -16.60 10.02
N THR A 9 -19.88 -16.33 11.32
CA THR A 9 -20.37 -17.39 12.22
C THR A 9 -21.79 -17.76 11.84
N ASN A 10 -22.16 -19.01 12.09
CA ASN A 10 -23.49 -19.51 11.77
C ASN A 10 -24.55 -19.12 12.84
N ASP A 11 -24.08 -18.56 13.95
CA ASP A 11 -24.89 -18.20 15.10
C ASP A 11 -24.56 -16.80 15.57
N SER A 12 -25.60 -15.95 15.76
CA SER A 12 -25.45 -14.56 16.19
C SER A 12 -24.95 -14.40 17.63
N THR A 13 -24.99 -15.48 18.43
CA THR A 13 -24.45 -15.50 19.79
C THR A 13 -22.94 -15.77 19.84
N ILE A 14 -22.39 -16.33 18.76
CA ILE A 14 -20.96 -16.70 18.64
C ILE A 14 -20.21 -15.54 18.01
N CYS A 15 -19.31 -14.91 18.78
CA CYS A 15 -18.45 -13.82 18.32
C CYS A 15 -16.99 -14.08 18.75
N PRO A 16 -16.23 -14.90 17.99
CA PRO A 16 -14.84 -15.22 18.31
C PRO A 16 -13.91 -14.00 18.24
N ASP A 17 -12.66 -14.15 18.69
CA ASP A 17 -11.65 -13.11 18.48
C ASP A 17 -11.51 -12.76 16.99
N ARG A 18 -11.29 -11.48 16.70
CA ARG A 18 -11.27 -10.89 15.35
C ARG A 18 -12.58 -10.95 14.58
N PHE A 19 -13.69 -11.29 15.24
CA PHE A 19 -15.02 -11.15 14.67
C PHE A 19 -15.72 -9.91 15.23
N VAL A 20 -16.64 -9.37 14.44
CA VAL A 20 -17.48 -8.24 14.79
C VAL A 20 -18.92 -8.67 14.69
N LYS A 21 -19.72 -8.36 15.71
CA LYS A 21 -21.13 -8.71 15.72
C LYS A 21 -21.88 -7.99 14.60
N GLY A 22 -22.62 -8.74 13.81
CA GLY A 22 -23.45 -8.18 12.73
C GLY A 22 -24.58 -7.28 13.26
N SER A 23 -24.93 -6.28 12.45
CA SER A 23 -26.02 -5.35 12.79
C SER A 23 -27.43 -5.91 12.55
N PHE A 24 -27.54 -7.03 11.84
CA PHE A 24 -28.81 -7.64 11.47
C PHE A 24 -28.96 -9.02 12.11
N GLU A 25 -30.15 -9.34 12.58
CA GLU A 25 -30.49 -10.58 13.29
C GLU A 25 -30.17 -11.85 12.49
N ARG A 26 -30.31 -11.83 11.18
CA ARG A 26 -29.99 -12.94 10.28
C ARG A 26 -28.49 -13.22 10.13
N ASN A 27 -27.64 -12.29 10.53
CA ASN A 27 -26.21 -12.37 10.34
C ASN A 27 -25.54 -12.74 11.66
N GLY A 28 -24.72 -13.77 11.67
CA GLY A 28 -23.77 -14.03 12.75
C GLY A 28 -22.76 -12.90 12.87
N ALA A 29 -21.69 -13.12 13.63
CA ALA A 29 -20.54 -12.24 13.62
C ALA A 29 -19.73 -12.44 12.34
N TYR A 30 -19.26 -11.35 11.72
CA TYR A 30 -18.36 -11.44 10.56
C TYR A 30 -16.90 -11.33 11.00
N ARG A 31 -16.04 -12.06 10.34
CA ARG A 31 -14.60 -11.89 10.50
C ARG A 31 -14.17 -10.55 9.89
N LYS A 32 -13.50 -9.71 10.69
CA LYS A 32 -12.92 -8.49 10.15
C LYS A 32 -11.64 -8.78 9.37
N ASN A 33 -11.40 -8.00 8.32
CA ASN A 33 -10.12 -8.03 7.63
C ASN A 33 -9.08 -7.22 8.43
N TYR A 34 -9.12 -5.90 8.33
CA TYR A 34 -8.25 -4.99 9.09
C TYR A 34 -9.06 -4.12 10.07
N PHE A 35 -9.98 -3.31 9.57
CA PHE A 35 -10.89 -2.50 10.39
C PHE A 35 -12.18 -3.24 10.72
N ASP A 36 -12.83 -2.83 11.81
CA ASP A 36 -14.10 -3.42 12.24
C ASP A 36 -15.22 -3.28 11.19
N CYS A 37 -15.16 -2.26 10.34
CA CYS A 37 -16.10 -2.04 9.25
C CYS A 37 -15.82 -2.85 7.97
N GLN A 38 -14.76 -3.66 7.94
CA GLN A 38 -14.33 -4.42 6.77
C GLN A 38 -14.56 -5.92 6.96
N PRO A 39 -15.71 -6.49 6.55
CA PRO A 39 -15.91 -7.92 6.55
C PRO A 39 -14.93 -8.60 5.58
N ALA A 40 -14.28 -9.66 6.03
CA ALA A 40 -13.32 -10.40 5.23
C ALA A 40 -14.02 -11.23 4.15
N LEU A 41 -13.57 -11.10 2.91
CA LEU A 41 -13.93 -12.03 1.84
C LEU A 41 -13.43 -13.43 2.16
N ASN A 42 -14.19 -14.43 1.77
CA ASN A 42 -13.91 -15.82 2.07
C ASN A 42 -12.99 -16.45 1.01
N TYR A 43 -11.69 -16.36 1.23
CA TYR A 43 -10.69 -17.11 0.46
C TYR A 43 -10.29 -18.42 1.15
N GLY A 44 -10.94 -18.76 2.26
CA GLY A 44 -10.72 -19.96 3.03
C GLY A 44 -9.65 -19.84 4.12
N TYR A 45 -9.39 -20.97 4.72
CA TYR A 45 -8.41 -21.19 5.78
C TYR A 45 -7.36 -22.21 5.31
N GLY A 46 -6.09 -21.97 5.65
CA GLY A 46 -5.00 -22.91 5.41
C GLY A 46 -5.12 -24.12 6.36
N LEU A 47 -5.38 -23.84 7.64
CA LEU A 47 -5.63 -24.87 8.66
C LEU A 47 -7.01 -24.59 9.30
N PRO A 48 -8.12 -25.08 8.69
CA PRO A 48 -9.46 -24.93 9.25
C PRO A 48 -9.63 -25.78 10.51
N ASP A 49 -10.29 -25.23 11.54
CA ASP A 49 -10.71 -25.96 12.72
C ASP A 49 -12.05 -26.66 12.46
N PRO A 50 -12.15 -28.00 12.54
CA PRO A 50 -13.41 -28.74 12.35
C PRO A 50 -14.52 -28.34 13.33
N ALA A 51 -14.18 -27.78 14.50
CA ALA A 51 -15.16 -27.27 15.46
C ALA A 51 -15.81 -25.95 15.02
N HIS A 52 -15.27 -25.30 14.01
CA HIS A 52 -15.70 -24.02 13.50
C HIS A 52 -16.28 -24.12 12.07
N PRO A 53 -17.59 -24.33 11.89
CA PRO A 53 -18.19 -24.54 10.57
C PRO A 53 -17.95 -23.42 9.55
N TRP A 54 -17.61 -22.21 10.00
CA TRP A 54 -17.26 -21.08 9.14
C TRP A 54 -15.81 -21.12 8.64
N GLU A 55 -14.97 -22.00 9.18
CA GLU A 55 -13.59 -22.17 8.74
C GLU A 55 -13.51 -23.15 7.58
N GLN A 56 -13.84 -22.68 6.40
CA GLN A 56 -13.82 -23.49 5.18
C GLN A 56 -12.39 -23.63 4.65
N PRO A 57 -11.96 -24.82 4.19
CA PRO A 57 -10.69 -24.95 3.48
C PRO A 57 -10.71 -24.17 2.16
N VAL A 58 -9.53 -23.79 1.66
CA VAL A 58 -9.37 -23.00 0.41
C VAL A 58 -10.02 -23.62 -0.82
N THR A 59 -10.25 -24.93 -0.81
CA THR A 59 -10.88 -25.72 -1.90
C THR A 59 -12.39 -25.85 -1.76
N ALA A 60 -12.99 -25.39 -0.67
CA ALA A 60 -14.43 -25.46 -0.47
C ALA A 60 -15.21 -24.61 -1.50
N PRO A 61 -16.49 -24.88 -1.73
CA PRO A 61 -17.29 -24.15 -2.73
C PRO A 61 -17.32 -22.63 -2.55
N GLY A 62 -17.46 -22.13 -1.32
CA GLY A 62 -17.47 -20.70 -1.01
C GLY A 62 -16.16 -20.00 -1.38
N PRO A 63 -15.00 -20.41 -0.84
CA PRO A 63 -13.67 -19.91 -1.22
C PRO A 63 -13.37 -20.04 -2.72
N THR A 64 -13.71 -21.16 -3.33
CA THR A 64 -13.53 -21.37 -4.77
C THR A 64 -14.33 -20.35 -5.58
N ALA A 65 -15.58 -20.15 -5.24
CA ALA A 65 -16.42 -19.19 -5.91
C ALA A 65 -15.94 -17.73 -5.70
N THR A 66 -15.38 -17.40 -4.53
CA THR A 66 -14.76 -16.08 -4.27
C THR A 66 -13.50 -15.87 -5.11
N ARG A 67 -12.66 -16.89 -5.24
CA ARG A 67 -11.46 -16.86 -6.10
C ARG A 67 -11.81 -16.67 -7.58
N LEU A 68 -12.79 -17.39 -8.08
CA LEU A 68 -13.25 -17.24 -9.47
C LEU A 68 -13.81 -15.84 -9.73
N GLU A 69 -14.56 -15.28 -8.78
CA GLU A 69 -15.05 -13.91 -8.89
C GLU A 69 -13.91 -12.89 -8.94
N LEU A 70 -12.85 -13.08 -8.14
CA LEU A 70 -11.66 -12.22 -8.23
C LEU A 70 -11.01 -12.30 -9.60
N MET A 71 -10.92 -13.49 -10.21
CA MET A 71 -10.40 -13.63 -11.58
C MET A 71 -11.28 -12.87 -12.59
N HIS A 72 -12.61 -12.96 -12.49
CA HIS A 72 -13.52 -12.19 -13.35
C HIS A 72 -13.34 -10.65 -13.16
N ILE A 73 -13.13 -10.20 -11.92
CA ILE A 73 -12.85 -8.77 -11.65
C ILE A 73 -11.53 -8.35 -12.27
N ILE A 74 -10.50 -9.17 -12.17
CA ILE A 74 -9.20 -8.94 -12.81
C ILE A 74 -9.38 -8.84 -14.34
N ASP A 75 -10.05 -9.81 -14.96
CA ASP A 75 -10.30 -9.84 -16.40
C ASP A 75 -11.06 -8.60 -16.87
N TYR A 76 -12.09 -8.19 -16.13
CA TYR A 76 -12.85 -6.99 -16.45
C TYR A 76 -11.97 -5.74 -16.54
N TRP A 77 -11.11 -5.52 -15.55
CA TRP A 77 -10.25 -4.34 -15.54
C TRP A 77 -9.10 -4.42 -16.56
N MET A 78 -8.54 -5.61 -16.78
CA MET A 78 -7.54 -5.80 -17.84
C MET A 78 -8.12 -5.52 -19.23
N GLN A 79 -9.36 -5.97 -19.51
CA GLN A 79 -10.07 -5.66 -20.74
C GLN A 79 -10.40 -4.16 -20.89
N MET A 80 -10.51 -3.43 -19.77
CA MET A 80 -10.67 -1.97 -19.78
C MET A 80 -9.35 -1.23 -19.99
N GLY A 81 -8.22 -1.93 -20.12
CA GLY A 81 -6.91 -1.35 -20.42
C GLY A 81 -5.98 -1.17 -19.24
N CYS A 82 -6.21 -1.86 -18.13
CA CYS A 82 -5.20 -1.93 -17.05
C CYS A 82 -4.01 -2.80 -17.47
N ASP A 83 -2.79 -2.43 -17.00
CA ASP A 83 -1.57 -3.20 -17.23
C ASP A 83 -1.24 -4.16 -16.07
N GLY A 84 -2.02 -4.12 -15.00
CA GLY A 84 -1.83 -4.98 -13.84
C GLY A 84 -2.47 -4.44 -12.56
N PHE A 85 -2.11 -5.06 -11.43
CA PHE A 85 -2.73 -4.75 -10.13
C PHE A 85 -1.70 -4.69 -9.00
N ARG A 86 -1.83 -3.64 -8.18
CA ARG A 86 -1.31 -3.65 -6.82
C ARG A 86 -2.34 -4.33 -5.94
N VAL A 87 -1.91 -5.35 -5.22
CA VAL A 87 -2.78 -6.18 -4.39
C VAL A 87 -2.60 -5.83 -2.93
N ASP A 88 -3.65 -5.23 -2.37
CA ASP A 88 -3.73 -4.85 -0.96
C ASP A 88 -3.70 -6.09 -0.05
N MET A 89 -2.93 -6.01 1.05
CA MET A 89 -2.86 -7.07 2.07
C MET A 89 -2.68 -8.49 1.52
N ALA A 90 -1.89 -8.64 0.46
CA ALA A 90 -1.74 -9.86 -0.33
C ALA A 90 -1.46 -11.14 0.50
N GLY A 91 -0.76 -11.01 1.62
CA GLY A 91 -0.38 -12.13 2.49
C GLY A 91 -1.41 -12.54 3.54
N SER A 92 -2.60 -11.92 3.58
CA SER A 92 -3.57 -12.11 4.66
C SER A 92 -4.97 -12.52 4.21
N LEU A 93 -5.15 -12.80 2.92
CA LEU A 93 -6.47 -13.16 2.37
C LEU A 93 -6.92 -14.55 2.86
N VAL A 94 -6.07 -15.55 2.76
CA VAL A 94 -6.30 -16.86 3.38
C VAL A 94 -6.04 -16.76 4.87
N LYS A 95 -6.94 -17.29 5.68
CA LYS A 95 -6.87 -17.19 7.15
C LYS A 95 -6.21 -18.43 7.75
N ASN A 96 -5.59 -18.27 8.91
CA ASN A 96 -4.89 -19.35 9.64
C ASN A 96 -4.02 -20.20 8.70
N ASP A 97 -3.07 -19.58 8.01
CA ASP A 97 -2.23 -20.19 6.96
C ASP A 97 -0.72 -19.97 7.27
N PRO A 98 -0.19 -20.60 8.34
CA PRO A 98 1.16 -20.33 8.82
C PRO A 98 2.27 -20.75 7.88
N ASP A 99 2.06 -21.82 7.09
CA ASP A 99 3.00 -22.34 6.09
C ASP A 99 2.79 -21.76 4.70
N LEU A 100 1.78 -20.90 4.52
CA LEU A 100 1.38 -20.28 3.27
C LEU A 100 0.91 -21.25 2.17
N SER A 101 0.53 -22.46 2.50
CA SER A 101 0.06 -23.45 1.51
C SER A 101 -1.25 -23.01 0.83
N GLY A 102 -2.21 -22.52 1.61
CA GLY A 102 -3.47 -21.96 1.11
C GLY A 102 -3.26 -20.67 0.33
N THR A 103 -2.39 -19.78 0.80
CA THR A 103 -2.02 -18.53 0.11
C THR A 103 -1.32 -18.83 -1.21
N THR A 104 -0.43 -19.81 -1.24
CA THR A 104 0.23 -20.30 -2.46
C THR A 104 -0.79 -20.84 -3.45
N PHE A 105 -1.71 -21.70 -3.01
CA PHE A 105 -2.79 -22.24 -3.86
C PHE A 105 -3.63 -21.09 -4.47
N LEU A 106 -4.03 -20.10 -3.67
CA LEU A 106 -4.79 -18.95 -4.14
C LEU A 106 -4.05 -18.19 -5.23
N TRP A 107 -2.82 -17.74 -4.93
CA TRP A 107 -2.10 -16.84 -5.84
C TRP A 107 -1.52 -17.55 -7.06
N HIS A 108 -1.11 -18.81 -6.95
CA HIS A 108 -0.71 -19.59 -8.14
C HIS A 108 -1.89 -19.80 -9.08
N SER A 109 -3.09 -20.11 -8.55
CA SER A 109 -4.28 -20.24 -9.40
C SER A 109 -4.59 -18.94 -10.15
N ILE A 110 -4.54 -17.79 -9.47
CA ILE A 110 -4.78 -16.49 -10.07
C ILE A 110 -3.68 -16.13 -11.06
N ARG A 111 -2.40 -16.34 -10.70
CA ARG A 111 -1.27 -16.08 -11.58
C ARG A 111 -1.31 -16.88 -12.87
N THR A 112 -1.62 -18.17 -12.78
CA THR A 112 -1.74 -19.03 -13.98
C THR A 112 -2.78 -18.48 -14.93
N HIS A 113 -3.99 -18.23 -14.45
CA HIS A 113 -5.07 -17.61 -15.23
C HIS A 113 -4.65 -16.25 -15.83
N PHE A 114 -4.04 -15.40 -15.00
CA PHE A 114 -3.61 -14.05 -15.38
C PHE A 114 -2.54 -14.07 -16.48
N GLN A 115 -1.50 -14.92 -16.35
CA GLN A 115 -0.43 -15.01 -17.33
C GLN A 115 -0.84 -15.66 -18.66
N GLU A 116 -1.81 -16.58 -18.64
CA GLU A 116 -2.37 -17.15 -19.85
C GLU A 116 -3.10 -16.13 -20.72
N LEU A 117 -3.80 -15.20 -20.09
CA LEU A 117 -4.61 -14.17 -20.79
C LEU A 117 -3.87 -12.85 -20.99
N TYR A 118 -2.99 -12.50 -20.07
CA TYR A 118 -2.30 -11.20 -20.00
C TYR A 118 -0.80 -11.39 -19.71
N PRO A 119 -0.02 -11.93 -20.67
CA PRO A 119 1.39 -12.30 -20.45
C PRO A 119 2.29 -11.12 -20.06
N ASP A 120 1.95 -9.89 -20.47
CA ASP A 120 2.68 -8.67 -20.15
C ASP A 120 2.17 -7.98 -18.88
N GLY A 121 1.12 -8.51 -18.25
CA GLY A 121 0.50 -7.93 -17.07
C GLY A 121 1.32 -8.17 -15.79
N ILE A 122 1.17 -7.28 -14.80
CA ILE A 122 1.91 -7.30 -13.54
C ILE A 122 1.01 -7.49 -12.33
N LEU A 123 1.38 -8.43 -11.44
CA LEU A 123 0.81 -8.56 -10.10
C LEU A 123 1.86 -8.12 -9.06
N LEU A 124 1.59 -7.01 -8.40
CA LEU A 124 2.45 -6.37 -7.41
C LEU A 124 1.85 -6.53 -6.00
N ALA A 125 2.55 -7.21 -5.12
CA ALA A 125 2.09 -7.42 -3.75
C ALA A 125 2.32 -6.18 -2.87
N GLU A 126 1.37 -5.87 -2.00
CA GLU A 126 1.61 -5.09 -0.81
C GLU A 126 1.85 -6.03 0.37
N TRP A 127 3.10 -6.46 0.55
CA TRP A 127 3.47 -7.38 1.61
C TRP A 127 4.74 -6.98 2.35
N SER A 128 5.66 -6.31 1.66
CA SER A 128 7.00 -5.98 2.17
C SER A 128 7.76 -7.20 2.69
N ASN A 129 7.59 -8.32 2.02
CA ASN A 129 8.28 -9.57 2.30
C ASN A 129 8.50 -10.37 1.01
N PRO A 130 9.45 -9.94 0.16
CA PRO A 130 9.71 -10.59 -1.13
C PRO A 130 10.02 -12.09 -1.02
N GLN A 131 10.64 -12.53 0.09
CA GLN A 131 10.90 -13.95 0.34
C GLN A 131 9.61 -14.80 0.36
N LYS A 132 8.49 -14.19 0.74
CA LYS A 132 7.18 -14.84 0.80
C LYS A 132 6.34 -14.55 -0.43
N SER A 133 6.19 -13.27 -0.79
CA SER A 133 5.29 -12.84 -1.86
C SER A 133 5.66 -13.43 -3.23
N LEU A 134 6.95 -13.41 -3.59
CA LEU A 134 7.41 -13.97 -4.85
C LEU A 134 7.25 -15.50 -4.88
N LYS A 135 7.50 -16.16 -3.74
CA LYS A 135 7.33 -17.62 -3.62
C LYS A 135 5.88 -18.05 -3.80
N VAL A 136 4.90 -17.27 -3.32
CA VAL A 136 3.48 -17.61 -3.45
C VAL A 136 2.86 -17.20 -4.79
N GLY A 137 3.62 -16.55 -5.70
CA GLY A 137 3.18 -16.31 -7.06
C GLY A 137 3.14 -14.86 -7.52
N PHE A 138 3.51 -13.89 -6.70
CA PHE A 138 3.64 -12.50 -7.17
C PHE A 138 4.86 -12.31 -8.06
N MET A 139 4.79 -11.32 -8.93
CA MET A 139 5.89 -10.93 -9.82
C MET A 139 6.75 -9.83 -9.19
N MET A 140 6.18 -9.08 -8.25
CA MET A 140 6.83 -7.94 -7.61
C MET A 140 6.29 -7.74 -6.19
N ASP A 141 7.11 -7.20 -5.29
CA ASP A 141 6.69 -6.76 -3.96
C ASP A 141 7.30 -5.40 -3.62
N PHE A 142 6.58 -4.62 -2.84
CA PHE A 142 7.04 -3.33 -2.35
C PHE A 142 8.06 -3.46 -1.23
N ILE A 143 9.03 -2.53 -1.22
CA ILE A 143 9.89 -2.24 -0.07
C ILE A 143 9.39 -0.94 0.57
N ILE A 144 8.51 -1.05 1.56
CA ILE A 144 7.84 0.09 2.18
C ILE A 144 8.03 0.15 3.71
N HIS A 145 7.34 1.05 4.36
CA HIS A 145 7.50 1.42 5.77
C HIS A 145 7.07 0.37 6.80
N PHE A 146 6.49 -0.74 6.40
CA PHE A 146 6.22 -1.87 7.27
C PHE A 146 7.01 -3.12 6.86
N GLY A 147 6.92 -4.18 7.64
CA GLY A 147 7.77 -5.35 7.43
C GLY A 147 9.20 -5.14 7.94
N LYS A 148 10.11 -5.94 7.46
CA LYS A 148 11.53 -5.93 7.87
C LYS A 148 12.42 -5.20 6.85
N THR A 149 11.95 -4.06 6.33
CA THR A 149 12.67 -3.38 5.24
C THR A 149 13.72 -2.37 5.70
N GLY A 150 13.60 -1.84 6.91
CA GLY A 150 14.44 -0.74 7.40
C GLY A 150 14.08 0.64 6.81
N TYR A 151 13.01 0.72 6.04
CA TYR A 151 12.56 1.98 5.42
C TYR A 151 12.23 3.05 6.47
N ARG A 152 11.64 2.66 7.62
CA ARG A 152 11.33 3.60 8.70
C ARG A 152 12.57 4.23 9.30
N GLU A 153 13.61 3.45 9.52
CA GLU A 153 14.88 3.90 10.08
C GLU A 153 15.61 4.85 9.13
N LEU A 154 15.33 4.76 7.84
CA LEU A 154 15.88 5.63 6.81
C LEU A 154 15.10 6.94 6.68
N MET A 155 13.77 6.90 6.73
CA MET A 155 12.89 7.98 6.28
C MET A 155 12.09 8.66 7.38
N PHE A 156 11.95 8.06 8.56
CA PHE A 156 11.03 8.56 9.59
C PHE A 156 11.52 9.90 10.14
N ASN A 157 10.70 10.92 10.00
CA ASN A 157 10.98 12.27 10.49
C ASN A 157 9.93 12.66 11.56
N GLU A 158 10.37 13.32 12.63
CA GLU A 158 9.46 13.81 13.66
C GLU A 158 8.57 14.94 13.10
N THR A 159 7.28 14.78 13.33
CA THR A 159 6.25 15.78 13.06
C THR A 159 5.35 15.90 14.29
N GLY A 160 4.36 16.77 14.27
CA GLY A 160 3.36 16.81 15.34
C GLY A 160 2.53 15.53 15.45
N THR A 161 2.45 14.75 14.37
CA THR A 161 1.72 13.47 14.30
C THR A 161 2.61 12.29 14.67
N TYR A 162 3.85 12.27 14.20
CA TYR A 162 4.81 11.19 14.43
C TYR A 162 5.86 11.60 15.44
N ARG A 163 6.17 10.72 16.41
CA ARG A 163 7.03 10.99 17.56
C ARG A 163 8.44 10.38 17.47
N ARG A 164 8.78 9.80 16.33
CA ARG A 164 10.11 9.23 16.09
C ARG A 164 10.87 10.09 15.11
N ASP A 165 12.17 10.09 15.26
CA ASP A 165 13.10 10.72 14.34
C ASP A 165 14.28 9.79 14.09
N THR A 166 14.17 9.04 13.01
CA THR A 166 15.22 8.14 12.53
C THR A 166 15.62 8.49 11.09
N CYS A 167 15.32 9.72 10.67
CA CYS A 167 15.64 10.17 9.32
C CYS A 167 17.14 10.18 9.07
N PHE A 168 17.56 9.56 7.97
CA PHE A 168 18.94 9.57 7.51
C PHE A 168 19.25 10.81 6.64
N PHE A 169 18.29 11.25 5.82
CA PHE A 169 18.48 12.32 4.84
C PHE A 169 18.32 13.75 5.40
N ASP A 170 18.41 13.91 6.70
CA ASP A 170 18.36 15.20 7.39
C ASP A 170 19.69 15.42 8.12
N THR A 171 20.26 16.62 8.02
CA THR A 171 21.53 16.98 8.67
C THR A 171 21.54 16.84 10.19
N ARG A 172 20.37 16.79 10.81
CA ARG A 172 20.16 16.57 12.25
C ARG A 172 19.55 15.22 12.57
N GLY A 173 19.30 14.41 11.55
CA GLY A 173 18.75 13.08 11.71
C GLY A 173 19.74 12.12 12.39
N THR A 174 19.19 11.14 13.09
CA THR A 174 19.96 10.13 13.83
C THR A 174 19.90 8.76 13.19
N GLY A 175 19.23 8.66 12.04
CA GLY A 175 19.02 7.40 11.32
C GLY A 175 20.29 6.86 10.69
N SER A 176 20.33 5.55 10.48
CA SER A 176 21.38 4.86 9.73
C SER A 176 20.77 4.12 8.54
N PRO A 177 21.45 4.09 7.39
CA PRO A 177 21.00 3.31 6.24
C PRO A 177 21.28 1.80 6.41
N ASP A 178 22.04 1.37 7.40
CA ASP A 178 22.57 0.02 7.55
C ASP A 178 21.48 -1.05 7.55
N LEU A 179 20.39 -0.82 8.28
CA LEU A 179 19.30 -1.79 8.37
C LEU A 179 18.57 -1.90 7.03
N TYR A 180 18.33 -0.76 6.38
CA TYR A 180 17.70 -0.74 5.05
C TYR A 180 18.54 -1.47 4.03
N ILE A 181 19.84 -1.16 3.94
CA ILE A 181 20.76 -1.75 2.96
C ILE A 181 20.88 -3.26 3.17
N ARG A 182 21.03 -3.74 4.42
CA ARG A 182 21.07 -5.17 4.71
C ARG A 182 19.77 -5.87 4.30
N ASN A 183 18.63 -5.31 4.67
CA ASN A 183 17.34 -5.91 4.33
C ASN A 183 17.06 -5.86 2.82
N LEU A 184 17.46 -4.78 2.13
CA LEU A 184 17.37 -4.70 0.67
C LEU A 184 18.20 -5.79 0.01
N TYR A 185 19.45 -5.99 0.47
CA TYR A 185 20.32 -7.06 -0.04
C TYR A 185 19.71 -8.45 0.15
N ASP A 186 19.13 -8.73 1.34
CA ASP A 186 18.46 -9.99 1.63
C ASP A 186 17.21 -10.19 0.73
N CYS A 187 16.46 -9.11 0.48
CA CYS A 187 15.32 -9.13 -0.43
C CYS A 187 15.73 -9.38 -1.88
N LEU A 188 16.80 -8.73 -2.36
CA LEU A 188 17.34 -8.94 -3.69
C LEU A 188 17.84 -10.39 -3.88
N LYS A 189 18.56 -10.91 -2.90
CA LYS A 189 19.03 -12.30 -2.92
C LYS A 189 17.86 -13.30 -2.94
N ALA A 190 16.78 -13.00 -2.20
CA ALA A 190 15.59 -13.85 -2.18
C ALA A 190 14.77 -13.74 -3.48
N ALA A 191 14.76 -12.58 -4.10
CA ALA A 191 14.09 -12.38 -5.39
C ALA A 191 14.81 -13.15 -6.52
N GLY A 192 16.12 -13.08 -6.58
CA GLY A 192 16.90 -13.71 -7.65
C GLY A 192 16.30 -13.40 -9.02
N ASP A 193 16.04 -14.44 -9.79
CA ASP A 193 15.36 -14.36 -11.10
C ASP A 193 13.84 -14.55 -11.01
N SER A 194 13.28 -14.70 -9.79
CA SER A 194 11.88 -15.05 -9.60
C SER A 194 10.92 -13.85 -9.65
N GLY A 195 11.45 -12.63 -9.56
CA GLY A 195 10.63 -11.41 -9.58
C GLY A 195 11.44 -10.16 -9.22
N HIS A 196 10.72 -9.06 -9.00
CA HIS A 196 11.35 -7.75 -8.81
C HIS A 196 10.94 -7.11 -7.47
N LEU A 197 11.78 -6.19 -6.99
CA LEU A 197 11.46 -5.32 -5.87
C LEU A 197 10.93 -4.00 -6.42
N CYS A 198 9.80 -3.53 -5.91
CA CYS A 198 9.28 -2.19 -6.18
C CYS A 198 9.72 -1.25 -5.06
N ILE A 199 10.46 -0.22 -5.41
CA ILE A 199 11.10 0.71 -4.45
C ILE A 199 10.44 2.07 -4.57
N PRO A 200 9.45 2.39 -3.70
CA PRO A 200 8.74 3.66 -3.76
C PRO A 200 9.49 4.77 -3.04
N THR A 201 9.33 6.00 -3.54
CA THR A 201 9.78 7.21 -2.86
C THR A 201 8.95 7.51 -1.61
N GLY A 202 7.67 7.23 -1.67
CA GLY A 202 6.69 7.39 -0.61
C GLY A 202 5.43 6.60 -0.89
N ASN A 203 4.40 6.75 -0.05
CA ASN A 203 3.08 6.17 -0.29
C ASN A 203 1.99 6.89 0.51
N HIS A 204 0.74 6.49 0.27
CA HIS A 204 -0.45 7.06 0.92
C HIS A 204 -0.62 6.72 2.40
N ASP A 205 0.20 5.85 2.95
CA ASP A 205 0.15 5.37 4.36
C ASP A 205 1.31 5.87 5.21
N PHE A 206 2.22 6.64 4.62
CA PHE A 206 3.42 7.11 5.28
C PHE A 206 3.70 8.59 4.97
N GLN A 207 4.75 9.13 5.56
CA GLN A 207 5.22 10.48 5.26
C GLN A 207 5.74 10.57 3.81
N ARG A 208 5.57 11.74 3.19
CA ARG A 208 6.21 12.05 1.91
C ARG A 208 7.72 12.17 2.06
N ILE A 209 8.44 12.09 0.97
CA ILE A 209 9.87 12.42 0.96
C ILE A 209 10.12 13.80 1.58
N ARG A 210 9.40 14.84 1.15
CA ARG A 210 9.48 16.16 1.75
C ARG A 210 8.61 16.24 3.01
N CYS A 211 9.25 16.10 4.17
CA CYS A 211 8.57 16.01 5.46
C CYS A 211 9.44 16.53 6.61
N GLY A 212 8.85 17.30 7.49
CA GLY A 212 9.50 17.78 8.71
C GLY A 212 10.77 18.58 8.41
N ARG A 213 11.91 18.15 8.95
CA ARG A 213 13.20 18.80 8.73
C ARG A 213 13.86 18.48 7.39
N ARG A 214 13.40 17.47 6.68
CA ARG A 214 13.79 17.21 5.29
C ARG A 214 12.93 18.09 4.38
N ASP A 215 13.26 19.38 4.35
CA ASP A 215 12.44 20.40 3.67
C ASP A 215 13.20 21.20 2.62
N THR A 216 14.51 21.03 2.50
CA THR A 216 15.28 21.65 1.42
C THR A 216 15.25 20.76 0.17
N GLU A 217 15.38 21.40 -0.99
CA GLU A 217 15.38 20.70 -2.28
C GLU A 217 16.54 19.69 -2.36
N GLU A 218 17.73 20.08 -1.88
CA GLU A 218 18.91 19.20 -1.91
C GLU A 218 18.69 17.93 -1.08
N GLN A 219 18.05 18.04 0.09
CA GLN A 219 17.75 16.87 0.93
C GLN A 219 16.73 15.95 0.26
N VAL A 220 15.73 16.54 -0.40
CA VAL A 220 14.69 15.79 -1.13
C VAL A 220 15.29 15.13 -2.36
N CYS A 221 16.07 15.86 -3.16
CA CYS A 221 16.76 15.33 -4.33
C CYS A 221 17.75 14.20 -3.96
N ALA A 222 18.48 14.35 -2.86
CA ALA A 222 19.39 13.28 -2.39
C ALA A 222 18.61 12.00 -2.01
N ALA A 223 17.46 12.13 -1.35
CA ALA A 223 16.60 11.00 -1.03
C ALA A 223 16.00 10.35 -2.29
N ILE A 224 15.52 11.14 -3.23
CA ILE A 224 14.98 10.65 -4.51
C ILE A 224 16.08 9.91 -5.29
N ALA A 225 17.26 10.51 -5.45
CA ALA A 225 18.38 9.88 -6.14
C ALA A 225 18.74 8.53 -5.50
N PHE A 226 18.75 8.46 -4.17
CA PHE A 226 18.97 7.20 -3.46
C PHE A 226 17.95 6.13 -3.86
N PHE A 227 16.67 6.44 -3.87
CA PHE A 227 15.62 5.45 -4.21
C PHE A 227 15.61 5.08 -5.69
N LEU A 228 15.81 6.03 -6.59
CA LEU A 228 15.81 5.76 -8.03
C LEU A 228 17.03 4.97 -8.51
N THR A 229 18.13 5.00 -7.77
CA THR A 229 19.36 4.29 -8.12
C THR A 229 19.53 2.93 -7.45
N GLN A 230 18.54 2.49 -6.65
CA GLN A 230 18.55 1.16 -6.05
C GLN A 230 18.27 0.07 -7.12
N PRO A 231 18.85 -1.14 -6.96
CA PRO A 231 18.50 -2.27 -7.81
C PRO A 231 17.05 -2.70 -7.54
N GLY A 232 16.18 -2.45 -8.50
CA GLY A 232 14.74 -2.72 -8.43
C GLY A 232 13.98 -1.87 -9.42
N VAL A 233 12.66 -1.85 -9.30
CA VAL A 233 11.75 -1.02 -10.09
C VAL A 233 11.38 0.21 -9.26
N PRO A 234 11.83 1.41 -9.65
CA PRO A 234 11.48 2.62 -8.93
C PRO A 234 10.00 2.95 -9.08
N CYS A 235 9.39 3.47 -8.01
CA CYS A 235 8.00 3.89 -7.99
C CYS A 235 7.92 5.28 -7.34
N VAL A 236 7.75 6.31 -8.16
CA VAL A 236 7.63 7.68 -7.65
C VAL A 236 6.20 7.90 -7.17
N TYR A 237 6.04 8.25 -5.89
CA TYR A 237 4.74 8.61 -5.34
C TYR A 237 4.33 9.99 -5.86
N TYR A 238 3.08 10.15 -6.32
CA TYR A 238 2.62 11.38 -6.96
C TYR A 238 2.95 12.63 -6.13
N GLY A 239 3.48 13.64 -6.78
CA GLY A 239 3.89 14.90 -6.17
C GLY A 239 5.27 14.87 -5.52
N ASP A 240 5.88 13.70 -5.30
CA ASP A 240 7.27 13.64 -4.82
C ASP A 240 8.23 14.17 -5.90
N GLU A 241 7.89 14.02 -7.18
CA GLU A 241 8.64 14.54 -8.32
C GLU A 241 8.73 16.07 -8.38
N ILE A 242 7.79 16.76 -7.75
CA ILE A 242 7.78 18.22 -7.61
C ILE A 242 8.00 18.68 -6.15
N GLY A 243 8.42 17.78 -5.26
CA GLY A 243 8.67 18.11 -3.86
C GLY A 243 7.45 18.54 -3.06
N MET A 244 6.27 17.97 -3.32
CA MET A 244 5.09 18.22 -2.49
C MET A 244 5.37 17.89 -1.03
N ARG A 245 4.97 18.79 -0.13
CA ARG A 245 5.19 18.65 1.32
C ARG A 245 4.17 17.70 1.95
N TYR A 246 4.62 16.94 2.94
CA TYR A 246 3.72 16.29 3.91
C TYR A 246 3.08 17.38 4.79
N ILE A 247 1.74 17.44 4.79
CA ILE A 247 1.01 18.40 5.61
C ILE A 247 0.63 17.77 6.94
N ASP A 248 1.33 18.16 7.99
CA ASP A 248 1.12 17.62 9.33
C ASP A 248 -0.22 18.03 9.94
N ARG A 249 -0.74 17.22 10.86
CA ARG A 249 -1.94 17.48 11.69
C ARG A 249 -3.24 17.76 10.92
N LEU A 250 -3.34 17.34 9.68
CA LEU A 250 -4.61 17.41 8.99
C LEU A 250 -5.65 16.50 9.68
N PRO A 251 -6.94 16.88 9.67
CA PRO A 251 -7.99 16.05 10.24
C PRO A 251 -8.08 14.73 9.48
N ASN A 252 -8.13 13.62 10.21
CA ASN A 252 -8.40 12.32 9.62
C ASN A 252 -9.88 12.24 9.24
N LYS A 253 -10.18 12.32 7.94
CA LYS A 253 -11.53 12.20 7.37
C LYS A 253 -11.88 10.77 6.97
N GLU A 254 -10.92 9.87 7.02
CA GLU A 254 -11.17 8.46 6.77
C GLU A 254 -11.88 7.83 7.97
N GLY A 255 -12.79 6.90 7.71
CA GLY A 255 -13.35 6.04 8.75
C GLY A 255 -12.34 5.08 9.37
N SER A 256 -11.07 5.17 9.00
CA SER A 256 -10.01 4.34 9.55
C SER A 256 -9.65 4.82 10.95
N MET A 257 -9.88 3.96 11.92
CA MET A 257 -9.59 4.17 13.35
C MET A 257 -8.09 4.02 13.67
N LEU A 258 -7.19 4.47 12.80
CA LEU A 258 -5.76 4.46 13.10
C LEU A 258 -5.48 5.44 14.25
N LYS A 259 -5.21 4.90 15.44
CA LYS A 259 -4.90 5.67 16.64
C LYS A 259 -3.52 6.32 16.61
N SER A 260 -2.65 5.87 15.72
CA SER A 260 -1.27 6.35 15.60
C SER A 260 -0.94 6.70 14.14
N GLY A 261 -0.56 7.94 13.92
CA GLY A 261 -0.20 8.45 12.61
C GLY A 261 -1.40 8.86 11.77
N ASN A 262 -1.35 10.08 11.27
CA ASN A 262 -2.38 10.60 10.38
C ASN A 262 -1.88 10.53 8.94
N ARG A 263 -2.56 9.73 8.11
CA ARG A 263 -2.23 9.53 6.69
C ARG A 263 -2.65 10.69 5.80
N ALA A 264 -3.51 11.59 6.28
CA ALA A 264 -4.07 12.68 5.48
C ALA A 264 -2.99 13.58 4.85
N GLY A 265 -1.89 13.80 5.56
CA GLY A 265 -0.81 14.69 5.10
C GLY A 265 -0.07 14.24 3.84
N SER A 266 -0.11 12.95 3.50
CA SER A 266 0.46 12.42 2.26
C SER A 266 -0.56 12.26 1.12
N ARG A 267 -1.84 12.57 1.38
CA ARG A 267 -2.96 12.35 0.44
C ARG A 267 -3.59 13.65 -0.07
N THR A 268 -2.90 14.77 0.11
CA THR A 268 -3.36 16.09 -0.34
C THR A 268 -3.45 16.14 -1.87
N PRO A 269 -4.31 17.01 -2.44
CA PRO A 269 -4.48 17.12 -3.89
C PRO A 269 -3.17 17.42 -4.61
N MET A 270 -2.99 16.85 -5.82
CA MET A 270 -1.86 17.16 -6.70
C MET A 270 -1.88 18.65 -7.08
N GLN A 271 -0.70 19.23 -7.16
CA GLN A 271 -0.48 20.65 -7.44
C GLN A 271 0.01 20.83 -8.89
N TRP A 272 -0.93 20.99 -9.83
CA TRP A 272 -0.63 21.11 -11.25
C TRP A 272 -0.19 22.51 -11.66
N ASP A 273 -0.79 23.56 -11.05
CA ASP A 273 -0.52 24.96 -11.39
C ASP A 273 -0.65 25.90 -10.17
N ALA A 274 -0.43 27.19 -10.39
CA ALA A 274 -0.51 28.22 -9.37
C ALA A 274 -1.93 28.76 -9.12
N THR A 275 -2.96 28.25 -9.79
CA THR A 275 -4.34 28.70 -9.58
C THR A 275 -4.85 28.36 -8.19
N THR A 276 -5.97 28.98 -7.79
CA THR A 276 -6.59 28.76 -6.48
C THR A 276 -6.90 27.29 -6.23
N GLY A 277 -7.34 26.55 -7.25
CA GLY A 277 -7.61 25.12 -7.20
C GLY A 277 -6.41 24.23 -7.55
N ALA A 278 -5.25 24.82 -7.77
CA ALA A 278 -4.00 24.16 -8.16
C ALA A 278 -4.15 23.26 -9.42
N GLY A 279 -5.05 23.60 -10.36
CA GLY A 279 -5.35 22.76 -11.52
C GLY A 279 -6.00 21.40 -11.16
N PHE A 280 -6.16 21.10 -9.87
CA PHE A 280 -6.76 19.85 -9.40
C PHE A 280 -8.28 19.84 -9.54
N SER A 281 -8.93 20.96 -9.23
CA SER A 281 -10.38 21.07 -9.29
C SER A 281 -10.81 22.52 -9.52
N THR A 282 -11.97 22.69 -10.18
CA THR A 282 -12.65 23.99 -10.32
C THR A 282 -13.56 24.33 -9.12
N ALA A 283 -13.73 23.39 -8.18
CA ALA A 283 -14.46 23.64 -6.94
C ALA A 283 -13.71 24.65 -6.06
N ALA A 284 -14.43 25.36 -5.19
CA ALA A 284 -13.80 26.19 -4.17
C ALA A 284 -12.93 25.33 -3.23
N PRO A 285 -11.72 25.78 -2.83
CA PRO A 285 -10.79 24.98 -2.03
C PRO A 285 -11.35 24.49 -0.69
N ASP A 286 -12.31 25.20 -0.10
CA ASP A 286 -13.01 24.80 1.12
C ASP A 286 -13.90 23.54 0.93
N LYS A 287 -14.18 23.16 -0.31
CA LYS A 287 -14.92 21.96 -0.70
C LYS A 287 -14.04 20.75 -0.97
N PHE A 288 -12.71 20.93 -0.98
CA PHE A 288 -11.81 19.80 -1.20
C PHE A 288 -11.88 18.81 -0.02
N TYR A 289 -11.77 17.53 -0.34
CA TYR A 289 -11.73 16.48 0.70
C TYR A 289 -10.57 16.69 1.68
N LEU A 290 -9.38 16.99 1.16
CA LEU A 290 -8.21 17.44 1.92
C LEU A 290 -7.71 18.78 1.34
N PRO A 291 -7.14 19.66 2.17
CA PRO A 291 -6.67 20.94 1.71
C PRO A 291 -5.43 20.84 0.81
N LEU A 292 -5.20 21.87 0.03
CA LEU A 292 -3.92 22.12 -0.62
C LEU A 292 -2.87 22.56 0.41
N ASP A 293 -1.59 22.48 0.05
CA ASP A 293 -0.51 23.11 0.79
C ASP A 293 -0.79 24.63 0.89
N PRO A 294 -0.91 25.18 2.11
CA PRO A 294 -1.22 26.60 2.29
C PRO A 294 -0.02 27.52 2.06
N SER A 295 1.17 26.98 1.86
CA SER A 295 2.40 27.75 1.71
C SER A 295 2.37 28.58 0.42
N PRO A 296 2.82 29.86 0.47
CA PRO A 296 2.83 30.71 -0.71
C PRO A 296 3.79 30.21 -1.80
N ASP A 297 4.81 29.48 -1.41
CA ASP A 297 5.84 28.85 -2.25
C ASP A 297 5.55 27.38 -2.53
N ARG A 298 4.28 26.96 -2.46
CA ARG A 298 3.92 25.58 -2.75
C ARG A 298 4.37 25.18 -4.17
N PRO A 299 5.05 24.03 -4.31
CA PRO A 299 5.51 23.58 -5.62
C PRO A 299 4.32 23.23 -6.51
N ASN A 300 4.48 23.41 -7.82
CA ASN A 300 3.50 22.96 -8.81
C ASN A 300 4.17 22.64 -10.15
N VAL A 301 3.55 21.75 -10.90
CA VAL A 301 4.09 21.25 -12.17
C VAL A 301 4.35 22.38 -13.16
N ALA A 302 3.38 23.30 -13.35
CA ALA A 302 3.50 24.34 -14.37
C ALA A 302 4.66 25.30 -14.12
N THR A 303 4.98 25.61 -12.86
CA THR A 303 6.13 26.46 -12.53
C THR A 303 7.43 25.70 -12.72
N GLU A 304 7.51 24.45 -12.28
CA GLU A 304 8.73 23.64 -12.37
C GLU A 304 9.06 23.24 -13.82
N GLU A 305 8.07 23.08 -14.69
CA GLU A 305 8.30 22.88 -16.12
C GLU A 305 9.04 24.03 -16.79
N GLN A 306 8.95 25.26 -16.25
CA GLN A 306 9.63 26.43 -16.79
C GLN A 306 11.05 26.62 -16.23
N ASP A 307 11.38 25.92 -15.16
CA ASP A 307 12.70 26.01 -14.51
C ASP A 307 13.52 24.75 -14.82
N PRO A 308 14.56 24.85 -15.67
CA PRO A 308 15.41 23.70 -16.01
C PRO A 308 16.19 23.13 -14.82
N ASP A 309 16.34 23.90 -13.74
CA ASP A 309 17.03 23.47 -12.53
C ASP A 309 16.09 22.95 -11.44
N SER A 310 14.77 22.90 -11.71
CA SER A 310 13.76 22.43 -10.77
C SER A 310 13.91 20.95 -10.38
N GLN A 311 13.26 20.58 -9.27
CA GLN A 311 13.19 19.21 -8.81
C GLN A 311 12.55 18.27 -9.84
N LEU A 312 11.52 18.73 -10.56
CA LEU A 312 10.88 17.96 -11.64
C LEU A 312 11.88 17.59 -12.75
N HIS A 313 12.69 18.55 -13.17
CA HIS A 313 13.74 18.30 -14.17
C HIS A 313 14.88 17.45 -13.62
N PHE A 314 15.21 17.56 -12.34
CA PHE A 314 16.15 16.66 -11.68
C PHE A 314 15.67 15.20 -11.73
N VAL A 315 14.41 14.95 -11.41
CA VAL A 315 13.82 13.59 -11.41
C VAL A 315 13.75 13.02 -12.84
N ARG A 316 13.57 13.84 -13.85
CA ARG A 316 13.54 13.41 -15.27
C ARG A 316 14.92 13.07 -15.85
N ARG A 317 15.98 13.65 -15.32
CA ARG A 317 17.38 13.37 -15.76
C ARG A 317 17.91 12.07 -15.18
#